data_0fd004441f5df3f021e976679b989274
#
_entry.id   0fd004441f5df3f021e976679b989274
#
_cell.length_a   1.000
_cell.length_b   1.000
_cell.length_c   1.000
_cell.angle_alpha   90.00
_cell.angle_beta   90.00
_cell.angle_gamma   90.00
#
_symmetry.space_group_name_H-M   'P 1'
#
loop_
_entity.id
_entity.type
_entity.pdbx_description
1 polymer ?
#
loop_
_entity_poly.entity_id
_entity_poly.type
_entity_poly.pdbx_seq_one_letter_code
_entity_poly.pdbx_strand_id
1 'polypeptide(L)'
;MSSELQTLLGILLSALLTENFILVKFYGICPFMRVSKKIGTAIGMGAAVTFVMGVACAATWAVDNFLLIPLDLQYMQTLAFILVIASIVQVVEMFLKKSVPSLYQALGIYLPLITTNCAVLGAALVNAQAGDGFRAGFLPSVLFGVAGGLGFTLAIVLFASVRIRVDKSKCPECFKGFPIALIAAGLIALAFMGFSGLKVF
;
A
#
# COMPACT_ATOMS: atom_id res chain seq x y z
N MET A 1 29.49 -5.05 0.86
CA MET A 1 28.41 -6.05 0.72
C MET A 1 27.56 -6.18 1.97
N SER A 2 28.11 -6.10 3.16
CA SER A 2 27.36 -6.14 4.43
C SER A 2 26.58 -4.86 4.74
N SER A 3 27.11 -3.68 4.41
CA SER A 3 26.45 -2.39 4.68
C SER A 3 25.22 -2.13 3.79
N GLU A 4 25.28 -2.50 2.52
CA GLU A 4 24.12 -2.38 1.63
C GLU A 4 22.99 -3.34 2.02
N LEU A 5 23.33 -4.55 2.43
CA LEU A 5 22.36 -5.53 2.90
C LEU A 5 21.66 -5.05 4.19
N GLN A 6 22.40 -4.44 5.11
CA GLN A 6 21.84 -3.84 6.33
C GLN A 6 20.90 -2.69 6.02
N THR A 7 21.25 -1.83 5.06
CA THR A 7 20.40 -0.73 4.61
C THR A 7 19.11 -1.23 3.97
N LEU A 8 19.19 -2.24 3.10
CA LEU A 8 18.03 -2.86 2.46
C LEU A 8 17.11 -3.54 3.47
N LEU A 9 17.67 -4.25 4.45
CA LEU A 9 16.90 -4.87 5.54
C LEU A 9 16.25 -3.81 6.44
N GLY A 10 16.95 -2.72 6.73
CA GLY A 10 16.42 -1.59 7.50
C GLY A 10 15.23 -0.93 6.80
N ILE A 11 15.32 -0.69 5.49
CA ILE A 11 14.24 -0.16 4.66
C ILE A 11 13.02 -1.09 4.68
N LEU A 12 13.25 -2.38 4.52
CA LEU A 12 12.19 -3.39 4.49
C LEU A 12 11.47 -3.49 5.84
N LEU A 13 12.20 -3.54 6.94
CA LEU A 13 11.63 -3.57 8.29
C LEU A 13 10.91 -2.26 8.65
N SER A 14 11.49 -1.13 8.30
CA SER A 14 10.89 0.18 8.53
C SER A 14 9.59 0.35 7.77
N ALA A 15 9.55 0.01 6.48
CA ALA A 15 8.34 0.10 5.66
C ALA A 15 7.24 -0.90 6.10
N LEU A 16 7.62 -2.05 6.65
CA LEU A 16 6.69 -3.09 7.07
C LEU A 16 6.04 -2.78 8.42
N LEU A 17 6.82 -2.33 9.41
CA LEU A 17 6.41 -2.20 10.81
C LEU A 17 6.24 -0.75 11.24
N THR A 18 7.29 0.08 11.08
CA THR A 18 7.33 1.42 11.64
C THR A 18 6.54 2.43 10.81
N GLU A 19 6.58 2.29 9.48
CA GLU A 19 5.89 3.18 8.54
C GLU A 19 4.79 2.47 7.76
N ASN A 20 4.03 1.60 8.44
CA ASN A 20 2.92 0.91 7.78
C ASN A 20 1.92 1.92 7.21
N PHE A 21 1.70 1.85 5.88
CA PHE A 21 0.88 2.81 5.16
C PHE A 21 -0.57 2.86 5.64
N ILE A 22 -1.15 1.74 6.09
CA ILE A 22 -2.53 1.72 6.59
C ILE A 22 -2.62 2.16 8.04
N LEU A 23 -1.80 1.58 8.91
CA LEU A 23 -1.99 1.68 10.36
C LEU A 23 -1.36 2.95 10.95
N VAL A 24 -0.31 3.48 10.31
CA VAL A 24 0.39 4.69 10.79
C VAL A 24 0.04 5.91 9.94
N LYS A 25 0.05 5.78 8.61
CA LYS A 25 -0.21 6.91 7.70
C LYS A 25 -1.67 6.99 7.23
N PHE A 26 -2.50 6.00 7.56
CA PHE A 26 -3.92 5.92 7.20
C PHE A 26 -4.20 5.95 5.69
N TYR A 27 -3.22 5.56 4.87
CA TYR A 27 -3.39 5.44 3.43
C TYR A 27 -4.00 4.08 3.06
N GLY A 28 -4.99 4.07 2.17
CA GLY A 28 -5.62 2.83 1.71
C GLY A 28 -6.72 2.27 2.62
N ILE A 29 -7.39 3.12 3.41
CA ILE A 29 -8.50 2.74 4.28
C ILE A 29 -9.70 2.23 3.46
N CYS A 30 -9.95 2.79 2.27
CA CYS A 30 -11.10 2.41 1.44
C CYS A 30 -11.10 0.92 1.08
N PRO A 31 -10.03 0.33 0.50
CA PRO A 31 -9.96 -1.10 0.27
C PRO A 31 -9.88 -1.91 1.57
N PHE A 32 -9.18 -1.40 2.58
CA PHE A 32 -9.04 -2.01 3.89
C PHE A 32 -10.37 -2.32 4.56
N MET A 33 -11.29 -1.36 4.59
CA MET A 33 -12.61 -1.53 5.21
C MET A 33 -13.54 -2.42 4.37
N ARG A 34 -13.43 -2.37 3.04
CA ARG A 34 -14.37 -3.05 2.14
C ARG A 34 -14.01 -4.51 1.90
N VAL A 35 -12.72 -4.84 1.80
CA VAL A 35 -12.22 -6.16 1.42
C VAL A 35 -11.94 -7.07 2.61
N SER A 36 -11.86 -6.54 3.82
CA SER A 36 -11.50 -7.28 5.05
C SER A 36 -12.58 -8.23 5.60
N LYS A 37 -13.69 -8.45 4.88
CA LYS A 37 -14.76 -9.37 5.32
C LYS A 37 -14.39 -10.85 5.19
N LYS A 38 -13.51 -11.21 4.27
CA LYS A 38 -13.04 -12.58 4.02
C LYS A 38 -11.53 -12.61 3.88
N ILE A 39 -10.86 -13.55 4.56
CA ILE A 39 -9.39 -13.66 4.53
C ILE A 39 -8.87 -13.93 3.11
N GLY A 40 -9.55 -14.79 2.34
CA GLY A 40 -9.12 -15.10 0.96
C GLY A 40 -9.12 -13.88 0.04
N THR A 41 -10.15 -13.03 0.13
CA THR A 41 -10.19 -11.77 -0.64
C THR A 41 -9.18 -10.75 -0.14
N ALA A 42 -8.89 -10.73 1.17
CA ALA A 42 -7.88 -9.86 1.76
C ALA A 42 -6.46 -10.21 1.26
N ILE A 43 -6.12 -11.49 1.21
CA ILE A 43 -4.83 -11.96 0.69
C ILE A 43 -4.69 -11.65 -0.81
N GLY A 44 -5.73 -11.95 -1.61
CA GLY A 44 -5.71 -11.65 -3.04
C GLY A 44 -5.55 -10.16 -3.34
N MET A 45 -6.26 -9.31 -2.58
CA MET A 45 -6.14 -7.86 -2.69
C MET A 45 -4.74 -7.37 -2.25
N GLY A 46 -4.20 -7.93 -1.17
CA GLY A 46 -2.87 -7.62 -0.70
C GLY A 46 -1.78 -7.94 -1.74
N ALA A 47 -1.85 -9.12 -2.35
CA ALA A 47 -0.92 -9.51 -3.42
C ALA A 47 -1.01 -8.58 -4.63
N ALA A 48 -2.24 -8.24 -5.07
CA ALA A 48 -2.45 -7.33 -6.19
C ALA A 48 -1.91 -5.92 -5.89
N VAL A 49 -2.17 -5.39 -4.70
CA VAL A 49 -1.65 -4.08 -4.27
C VAL A 49 -0.13 -4.10 -4.19
N THR A 50 0.48 -5.16 -3.67
CA THR A 50 1.95 -5.29 -3.59
C THR A 50 2.58 -5.23 -4.98
N PHE A 51 2.01 -5.96 -5.94
CA PHE A 51 2.48 -5.92 -7.33
C PHE A 51 2.35 -4.52 -7.95
N VAL A 52 1.17 -3.91 -7.81
CA VAL A 52 0.90 -2.57 -8.35
C VAL A 52 1.79 -1.51 -7.69
N MET A 53 2.02 -1.58 -6.37
CA MET A 53 2.93 -0.65 -5.67
C MET A 53 4.37 -0.76 -6.17
N GLY A 54 4.87 -1.99 -6.39
CA GLY A 54 6.20 -2.20 -6.95
C GLY A 54 6.35 -1.58 -8.35
N VAL A 55 5.39 -1.83 -9.23
CA VAL A 55 5.38 -1.28 -10.60
C VAL A 55 5.18 0.24 -10.59
N ALA A 56 4.30 0.75 -9.74
CA ALA A 56 4.04 2.19 -9.61
C ALA A 56 5.28 2.94 -9.11
N CYS A 57 5.97 2.42 -8.09
CA CYS A 57 7.22 3.03 -7.60
C CYS A 57 8.33 3.01 -8.64
N ALA A 58 8.44 1.93 -9.43
CA ALA A 58 9.39 1.87 -10.54
C ALA A 58 9.11 2.94 -11.62
N ALA A 59 7.86 3.07 -12.02
CA ALA A 59 7.45 4.02 -13.05
C ALA A 59 7.51 5.47 -12.57
N THR A 60 7.07 5.74 -11.35
CA THR A 60 7.13 7.10 -10.77
C THR A 60 8.58 7.55 -10.54
N TRP A 61 9.47 6.65 -10.15
CA TRP A 61 10.90 6.93 -10.10
C TRP A 61 11.46 7.31 -11.48
N ALA A 62 11.10 6.57 -12.52
CA ALA A 62 11.55 6.87 -13.88
C ALA A 62 11.02 8.24 -14.34
N VAL A 63 9.75 8.53 -14.12
CA VAL A 63 9.14 9.81 -14.50
C VAL A 63 9.73 10.98 -13.70
N ASP A 64 9.95 10.81 -12.40
CA ASP A 64 10.57 11.83 -11.56
C ASP A 64 11.97 12.18 -12.05
N ASN A 65 12.79 11.16 -12.31
CA ASN A 65 14.19 11.31 -12.66
C ASN A 65 14.43 11.79 -14.11
N PHE A 66 13.58 11.37 -15.07
CA PHE A 66 13.72 11.72 -16.48
C PHE A 66 12.93 12.94 -16.93
N LEU A 67 11.78 13.22 -16.28
CA LEU A 67 10.91 14.32 -16.67
C LEU A 67 10.88 15.46 -15.64
N LEU A 68 10.58 15.17 -14.37
CA LEU A 68 10.30 16.22 -13.41
C LEU A 68 11.55 16.99 -12.97
N ILE A 69 12.65 16.29 -12.73
CA ILE A 69 13.91 16.92 -12.28
C ILE A 69 14.50 17.82 -13.37
N PRO A 70 14.67 17.39 -14.64
CA PRO A 70 15.29 18.25 -15.66
C PRO A 70 14.39 19.41 -16.11
N LEU A 71 13.06 19.33 -15.91
CA LEU A 71 12.12 20.39 -16.26
C LEU A 71 11.78 21.32 -15.09
N ASP A 72 12.30 21.07 -13.89
CA ASP A 72 12.02 21.83 -12.65
C ASP A 72 10.51 21.97 -12.31
N LEU A 73 9.72 20.94 -12.67
CA LEU A 73 8.28 20.87 -12.50
C LEU A 73 7.85 20.14 -11.22
N GLN A 74 8.62 20.27 -10.15
CA GLN A 74 8.36 19.55 -8.87
C GLN A 74 6.99 19.91 -8.24
N TYR A 75 6.46 21.10 -8.49
CA TYR A 75 5.13 21.49 -7.99
C TYR A 75 3.98 20.69 -8.64
N MET A 76 4.19 20.10 -9.82
CA MET A 76 3.20 19.26 -10.52
C MET A 76 3.40 17.75 -10.24
N GLN A 77 4.30 17.38 -9.35
CA GLN A 77 4.67 16.00 -9.08
C GLN A 77 3.47 15.10 -8.76
N THR A 78 2.56 15.57 -7.90
CA THR A 78 1.37 14.80 -7.50
C THR A 78 0.45 14.51 -8.68
N LEU A 79 0.20 15.51 -9.56
CA LEU A 79 -0.65 15.34 -10.74
C LEU A 79 -0.02 14.37 -11.75
N ALA A 80 1.28 14.50 -11.98
CA ALA A 80 2.02 13.61 -12.87
C ALA A 80 1.97 12.15 -12.36
N PHE A 81 2.17 11.94 -11.07
CA PHE A 81 2.12 10.60 -10.47
C PHE A 81 0.74 9.97 -10.54
N ILE A 82 -0.33 10.72 -10.28
CA ILE A 82 -1.70 10.22 -10.42
C ILE A 82 -1.97 9.76 -11.86
N LEU A 83 -1.56 10.55 -12.84
CA LEU A 83 -1.78 10.24 -14.26
C LEU A 83 -0.99 8.99 -14.68
N VAL A 84 0.27 8.89 -14.28
CA VAL A 84 1.13 7.74 -14.59
C VAL A 84 0.60 6.46 -13.92
N ILE A 85 0.26 6.52 -12.63
CA ILE A 85 -0.28 5.37 -11.90
C ILE A 85 -1.60 4.91 -12.51
N ALA A 86 -2.52 5.83 -12.82
CA ALA A 86 -3.79 5.49 -13.46
C ALA A 86 -3.59 4.80 -14.82
N SER A 87 -2.68 5.32 -15.64
CA SER A 87 -2.36 4.73 -16.95
C SER A 87 -1.81 3.30 -16.83
N ILE A 88 -0.87 3.08 -15.91
CA ILE A 88 -0.26 1.78 -15.68
C ILE A 88 -1.29 0.77 -15.17
N VAL A 89 -2.11 1.18 -14.20
CA VAL A 89 -3.12 0.27 -13.64
C VAL A 89 -4.16 -0.10 -14.68
N GLN A 90 -4.55 0.80 -15.59
CA GLN A 90 -5.42 0.48 -16.71
C GLN A 90 -4.80 -0.54 -17.67
N VAL A 91 -3.51 -0.42 -17.98
CA VAL A 91 -2.80 -1.40 -18.80
C VAL A 91 -2.77 -2.77 -18.11
N VAL A 92 -2.46 -2.79 -16.80
CA VAL A 92 -2.47 -4.03 -16.00
C VAL A 92 -3.87 -4.65 -15.96
N GLU A 93 -4.92 -3.84 -15.85
CA GLU A 93 -6.30 -4.30 -15.88
C GLU A 93 -6.65 -4.99 -17.21
N MET A 94 -6.31 -4.34 -18.32
CA MET A 94 -6.54 -4.95 -19.66
C MET A 94 -5.77 -6.26 -19.84
N PHE A 95 -4.54 -6.32 -19.31
CA PHE A 95 -3.71 -7.53 -19.35
C PHE A 95 -4.31 -8.66 -18.51
N LEU A 96 -4.73 -8.38 -17.27
CA LEU A 96 -5.38 -9.34 -16.38
C LEU A 96 -6.69 -9.88 -16.96
N LYS A 97 -7.49 -9.02 -17.58
CA LYS A 97 -8.75 -9.39 -18.23
C LYS A 97 -8.53 -10.41 -19.37
N LYS A 98 -7.42 -10.28 -20.09
CA LYS A 98 -7.08 -11.17 -21.23
C LYS A 98 -6.38 -12.45 -20.78
N SER A 99 -5.46 -12.37 -19.81
CA SER A 99 -4.57 -13.49 -19.44
C SER A 99 -5.15 -14.40 -18.36
N VAL A 100 -5.88 -13.85 -17.38
CA VAL A 100 -6.39 -14.63 -16.23
C VAL A 100 -7.82 -14.22 -15.89
N PRO A 101 -8.82 -14.66 -16.68
CA PRO A 101 -10.21 -14.26 -16.47
C PRO A 101 -10.81 -14.74 -15.13
N SER A 102 -10.33 -15.83 -14.55
CA SER A 102 -10.79 -16.29 -13.24
C SER A 102 -10.34 -15.36 -12.09
N LEU A 103 -9.12 -14.84 -12.16
CA LEU A 103 -8.61 -13.85 -11.23
C LEU A 103 -9.29 -12.49 -11.43
N TYR A 104 -9.58 -12.14 -12.69
CA TYR A 104 -10.33 -10.94 -13.01
C TYR A 104 -11.76 -10.98 -12.45
N GLN A 105 -12.46 -12.11 -12.51
CA GLN A 105 -13.80 -12.26 -11.90
C GLN A 105 -13.76 -12.16 -10.37
N ALA A 106 -12.72 -12.68 -9.73
CA ALA A 106 -12.54 -12.59 -8.29
C ALA A 106 -12.17 -11.18 -7.82
N LEU A 107 -11.35 -10.46 -8.60
CA LEU A 107 -10.82 -9.12 -8.30
C LEU A 107 -11.56 -8.00 -9.04
N GLY A 108 -12.39 -8.30 -10.04
CA GLY A 108 -12.96 -7.31 -10.96
C GLY A 108 -13.79 -6.20 -10.32
N ILE A 109 -14.48 -6.49 -9.21
CA ILE A 109 -15.20 -5.48 -8.41
C ILE A 109 -14.22 -4.59 -7.61
N TYR A 110 -12.99 -5.08 -7.36
CA TYR A 110 -11.99 -4.39 -6.54
C TYR A 110 -10.92 -3.67 -7.36
N LEU A 111 -10.87 -3.88 -8.70
CA LEU A 111 -9.90 -3.23 -9.57
C LEU A 111 -9.97 -1.70 -9.54
N PRO A 112 -11.15 -1.06 -9.58
CA PRO A 112 -11.23 0.39 -9.41
C PRO A 112 -10.70 0.87 -8.05
N LEU A 113 -10.81 0.03 -7.03
CA LEU A 113 -10.26 0.32 -5.68
C LEU A 113 -8.73 0.22 -5.63
N ILE A 114 -8.11 -0.51 -6.54
CA ILE A 114 -6.64 -0.56 -6.68
C ILE A 114 -6.15 0.68 -7.42
N THR A 115 -6.84 1.08 -8.50
CA THR A 115 -6.49 2.25 -9.32
C THR A 115 -6.52 3.56 -8.52
N THR A 116 -7.55 3.73 -7.69
CA THR A 116 -7.74 4.91 -6.84
C THR A 116 -7.18 4.74 -5.42
N ASN A 117 -6.30 3.75 -5.21
CA ASN A 117 -5.76 3.47 -3.89
C ASN A 117 -4.75 4.54 -3.46
N CYS A 118 -5.12 5.31 -2.45
CA CYS A 118 -4.26 6.35 -1.90
C CYS A 118 -2.97 5.80 -1.27
N ALA A 119 -2.89 4.50 -0.93
CA ALA A 119 -1.65 3.90 -0.47
C ALA A 119 -0.60 3.81 -1.59
N VAL A 120 -1.01 3.53 -2.83
CA VAL A 120 -0.11 3.47 -4.00
C VAL A 120 0.46 4.86 -4.29
N LEU A 121 -0.42 5.88 -4.31
CA LEU A 121 0.01 7.28 -4.50
C LEU A 121 0.88 7.74 -3.33
N GLY A 122 0.50 7.43 -2.09
CA GLY A 122 1.25 7.78 -0.90
C GLY A 122 2.65 7.17 -0.89
N ALA A 123 2.78 5.90 -1.31
CA ALA A 123 4.08 5.25 -1.45
C ALA A 123 4.96 5.93 -2.50
N ALA A 124 4.39 6.29 -3.65
CA ALA A 124 5.11 7.01 -4.71
C ALA A 124 5.60 8.39 -4.25
N LEU A 125 4.75 9.16 -3.53
CA LEU A 125 5.11 10.47 -3.00
C LEU A 125 6.17 10.38 -1.91
N VAL A 126 6.04 9.45 -0.96
CA VAL A 126 7.04 9.23 0.08
C VAL A 126 8.37 8.82 -0.52
N ASN A 127 8.34 7.94 -1.52
CA ASN A 127 9.54 7.51 -2.25
C ASN A 127 10.24 8.68 -2.95
N ALA A 128 9.49 9.57 -3.59
CA ALA A 128 10.04 10.75 -4.25
C ALA A 128 10.57 11.81 -3.26
N GLN A 129 9.96 11.94 -2.07
CA GLN A 129 10.35 12.90 -1.04
C GLN A 129 11.46 12.41 -0.09
N ALA A 130 11.79 11.12 -0.11
CA ALA A 130 12.69 10.50 0.86
C ALA A 130 14.18 10.90 0.76
N GLY A 131 14.54 11.93 -0.03
CA GLY A 131 15.88 12.46 -0.12
C GLY A 131 16.89 11.57 -0.87
N ASP A 132 18.18 11.95 -0.81
CA ASP A 132 19.25 11.39 -1.67
C ASP A 132 19.48 9.88 -1.55
N GLY A 133 19.13 9.25 -0.42
CA GLY A 133 19.31 7.80 -0.24
C GLY A 133 18.34 6.93 -1.07
N PHE A 134 17.13 7.38 -1.26
CA PHE A 134 16.09 6.66 -2.04
C PHE A 134 16.08 7.06 -3.51
N ARG A 135 16.46 8.31 -3.84
CA ARG A 135 16.60 8.79 -5.21
C ARG A 135 17.79 8.20 -5.95
N ALA A 136 18.82 7.75 -5.24
CA ALA A 136 20.07 7.28 -5.84
C ALA A 136 19.95 5.98 -6.64
N GLY A 137 18.88 5.18 -6.48
CA GLY A 137 18.79 3.90 -7.15
C GLY A 137 17.37 3.46 -7.53
N PHE A 138 17.23 2.89 -8.71
CA PHE A 138 16.00 2.22 -9.15
C PHE A 138 15.62 1.06 -8.24
N LEU A 139 16.61 0.27 -7.83
CA LEU A 139 16.39 -0.93 -6.99
C LEU A 139 15.83 -0.60 -5.60
N PRO A 140 16.36 0.36 -4.82
CA PRO A 140 15.76 0.77 -3.55
C PRO A 140 14.32 1.27 -3.67
N SER A 141 14.00 2.00 -4.75
CA SER A 141 12.65 2.49 -5.02
C SER A 141 11.63 1.35 -5.20
N VAL A 142 11.99 0.34 -5.99
CA VAL A 142 11.14 -0.84 -6.21
C VAL A 142 11.00 -1.65 -4.92
N LEU A 143 12.09 -1.85 -4.18
CA LEU A 143 12.06 -2.57 -2.90
C LEU A 143 11.19 -1.88 -1.86
N PHE A 144 11.22 -0.56 -1.79
CA PHE A 144 10.34 0.21 -0.92
C PHE A 144 8.86 0.03 -1.28
N GLY A 145 8.53 0.05 -2.59
CA GLY A 145 7.17 -0.22 -3.06
C GLY A 145 6.68 -1.62 -2.69
N VAL A 146 7.52 -2.64 -2.88
CA VAL A 146 7.20 -4.04 -2.53
C VAL A 146 7.08 -4.20 -1.01
N ALA A 147 8.00 -3.62 -0.24
CA ALA A 147 7.96 -3.67 1.23
C ALA A 147 6.70 -3.00 1.79
N GLY A 148 6.33 -1.83 1.26
CA GLY A 148 5.09 -1.14 1.60
C GLY A 148 3.84 -1.96 1.27
N GLY A 149 3.83 -2.65 0.12
CA GLY A 149 2.77 -3.57 -0.28
C GLY A 149 2.65 -4.79 0.63
N LEU A 150 3.76 -5.36 1.06
CA LEU A 150 3.78 -6.44 2.05
C LEU A 150 3.26 -5.95 3.42
N GLY A 151 3.62 -4.74 3.84
CA GLY A 151 3.07 -4.09 5.04
C GLY A 151 1.56 -3.88 4.94
N PHE A 152 1.07 -3.46 3.77
CA PHE A 152 -0.35 -3.36 3.47
C PHE A 152 -1.06 -4.73 3.59
N THR A 153 -0.46 -5.77 3.01
CA THR A 153 -1.01 -7.15 3.05
C THR A 153 -1.09 -7.67 4.48
N LEU A 154 -0.04 -7.47 5.26
CA LEU A 154 0.00 -7.87 6.67
C LEU A 154 -1.10 -7.15 7.47
N ALA A 155 -1.25 -5.86 7.31
CA ALA A 155 -2.26 -5.06 8.00
C ALA A 155 -3.68 -5.51 7.66
N ILE A 156 -3.99 -5.74 6.37
CA ILE A 156 -5.34 -6.14 5.94
C ILE A 156 -5.71 -7.55 6.41
N VAL A 157 -4.74 -8.48 6.45
CA VAL A 157 -4.95 -9.86 6.94
C VAL A 157 -5.16 -9.87 8.45
N LEU A 158 -4.35 -9.11 9.21
CA LEU A 158 -4.55 -8.96 10.66
C LEU A 158 -5.92 -8.39 10.98
N PHE A 159 -6.30 -7.33 10.30
CA PHE A 159 -7.61 -6.70 10.49
C PHE A 159 -8.77 -7.63 10.11
N ALA A 160 -8.66 -8.37 9.01
CA ALA A 160 -9.67 -9.34 8.60
C ALA A 160 -9.87 -10.43 9.67
N SER A 161 -8.79 -10.90 10.29
CA SER A 161 -8.83 -11.88 11.36
C SER A 161 -9.55 -11.36 12.62
N VAL A 162 -9.26 -10.12 13.00
CA VAL A 162 -9.93 -9.44 14.14
C VAL A 162 -11.40 -9.20 13.83
N ARG A 163 -11.71 -8.71 12.63
CA ARG A 163 -13.07 -8.40 12.20
C ARG A 163 -14.00 -9.60 12.23
N ILE A 164 -13.56 -10.77 11.78
CA ILE A 164 -14.34 -12.01 11.82
C ILE A 164 -14.73 -12.38 13.27
N ARG A 165 -13.87 -12.09 14.25
CA ARG A 165 -14.15 -12.32 15.67
C ARG A 165 -15.11 -11.27 16.23
N VAL A 166 -14.90 -10.01 15.87
CA VAL A 166 -15.71 -8.88 16.32
C VAL A 166 -17.13 -8.95 15.76
N ASP A 167 -17.31 -9.34 14.50
CA ASP A 167 -18.63 -9.51 13.88
C ASP A 167 -19.47 -10.63 14.54
N LYS A 168 -18.81 -11.59 15.23
CA LYS A 168 -19.49 -12.66 16.00
C LYS A 168 -19.79 -12.28 17.44
N SER A 169 -19.31 -11.14 17.93
CA SER A 169 -19.54 -10.69 19.31
C SER A 169 -20.95 -10.15 19.49
N LYS A 170 -21.48 -10.25 20.73
CA LYS A 170 -22.79 -9.68 21.10
C LYS A 170 -22.64 -8.18 21.30
N CYS A 171 -22.78 -7.41 20.22
CA CYS A 171 -22.77 -5.95 20.26
C CYS A 171 -24.18 -5.38 20.14
N PRO A 172 -24.45 -4.20 20.76
CA PRO A 172 -25.66 -3.43 20.53
C PRO A 172 -25.89 -3.16 19.05
N GLU A 173 -27.13 -3.10 18.61
CA GLU A 173 -27.46 -2.95 17.18
C GLU A 173 -26.90 -1.66 16.55
N CYS A 174 -26.79 -0.60 17.35
CA CYS A 174 -26.21 0.68 16.91
C CYS A 174 -24.73 0.57 16.48
N PHE A 175 -23.98 -0.40 17.00
CA PHE A 175 -22.55 -0.58 16.70
C PHE A 175 -22.29 -1.70 15.69
N LYS A 176 -23.29 -2.47 15.30
CA LYS A 176 -23.11 -3.57 14.34
C LYS A 176 -22.67 -3.05 12.95
N GLY A 177 -21.70 -3.70 12.35
CA GLY A 177 -21.25 -3.46 10.98
C GLY A 177 -20.08 -2.49 10.87
N PHE A 178 -20.28 -1.35 10.22
CA PHE A 178 -19.22 -0.40 9.94
C PHE A 178 -18.62 0.29 11.18
N PRO A 179 -19.42 0.76 12.17
CA PRO A 179 -18.86 1.46 13.32
C PRO A 179 -17.91 0.61 14.17
N ILE A 180 -18.26 -0.65 14.42
CA ILE A 180 -17.39 -1.53 15.21
C ILE A 180 -16.10 -1.89 14.48
N ALA A 181 -16.17 -2.01 13.15
CA ALA A 181 -14.98 -2.24 12.34
C ALA A 181 -14.02 -1.04 12.40
N LEU A 182 -14.56 0.19 12.42
CA LEU A 182 -13.75 1.40 12.54
C LEU A 182 -13.09 1.51 13.93
N ILE A 183 -13.80 1.17 15.00
CA ILE A 183 -13.23 1.13 16.35
C ILE A 183 -12.11 0.10 16.44
N ALA A 184 -12.33 -1.11 15.91
CA ALA A 184 -11.31 -2.16 15.87
C ALA A 184 -10.06 -1.73 15.07
N ALA A 185 -10.25 -1.06 13.94
CA ALA A 185 -9.15 -0.50 13.14
C ALA A 185 -8.36 0.55 13.93
N GLY A 186 -9.05 1.44 14.63
CA GLY A 186 -8.43 2.46 15.48
C GLY A 186 -7.61 1.86 16.62
N LEU A 187 -8.11 0.82 17.29
CA LEU A 187 -7.37 0.12 18.35
C LEU A 187 -6.11 -0.57 17.84
N ILE A 188 -6.20 -1.21 16.66
CA ILE A 188 -5.03 -1.82 16.01
C ILE A 188 -4.00 -0.74 15.62
N ALA A 189 -4.46 0.39 15.08
CA ALA A 189 -3.59 1.50 14.73
C ALA A 189 -2.86 2.07 15.95
N LEU A 190 -3.55 2.24 17.08
CA LEU A 190 -2.94 2.65 18.36
C LEU A 190 -1.88 1.66 18.85
N ALA A 191 -2.15 0.35 18.74
CA ALA A 191 -1.18 -0.67 19.08
C ALA A 191 0.08 -0.59 18.18
N PHE A 192 -0.09 -0.32 16.88
CA PHE A 192 1.03 -0.15 15.95
C PHE A 192 1.81 1.15 16.17
N MET A 193 1.18 2.21 16.67
CA MET A 193 1.89 3.43 17.06
C MET A 193 2.93 3.18 18.17
N GLY A 194 2.75 2.16 19.01
CA GLY A 194 3.75 1.72 19.96
C GLY A 194 5.08 1.28 19.34
N PHE A 195 5.05 0.81 18.09
CA PHE A 195 6.26 0.45 17.34
C PHE A 195 6.94 1.65 16.67
N SER A 196 6.26 2.78 16.51
CA SER A 196 6.82 3.97 15.86
C SER A 196 7.96 4.65 16.66
N GLY A 197 8.12 4.29 17.94
CA GLY A 197 9.22 4.73 18.79
C GLY A 197 10.51 3.90 18.66
N LEU A 198 10.44 2.76 17.99
CA LEU A 198 11.61 1.92 17.73
C LEU A 198 12.38 2.49 16.53
N LYS A 199 13.39 3.30 16.79
CA LYS A 199 14.38 3.67 15.77
C LYS A 199 15.18 2.41 15.44
N VAL A 200 14.82 1.75 14.36
CA VAL A 200 15.62 0.66 13.77
C VAL A 200 16.68 1.34 12.88
N PHE A 201 17.82 1.66 13.52
CA PHE A 201 18.99 2.39 13.00
C PHE A 201 18.81 3.87 12.75
#